data_6d1e0122328e7bcb14ead9bd1df835b5
#
_entry.id   6d1e0122328e7bcb14ead9bd1df835b5
#
_cell.length_a   1.000
_cell.length_b   1.000
_cell.length_c   1.000
_cell.angle_alpha   90.00
_cell.angle_beta   90.00
_cell.angle_gamma   90.00
#
_symmetry.space_group_name_H-M   'P 1'
#
loop_
_entity.id
_entity.type
_entity.pdbx_description
1 polymer ?
#
loop_
_entity_poly.entity_id
_entity_poly.type
_entity_poly.pdbx_seq_one_letter_code
_entity_poly.pdbx_strand_id
1 'polypeptide(L)'
;MTEISTHYSYLYNILKDIASDNELSPLLLFKGGTSLMFFHDLPRFSVDLDFTLIDKEREQFVYDRLLNLAIKYGKIVDNNLGFFGPKIVLSYGRGSWNLKIEVSNRYWGEKADTLTLDGFSLNVMSLSDMYAHKLIALEERTGVATRDIFDIWFFEEKKVSPNEEIIRKRKERSLLEQLTVDISILERFPNNRILSSLAPLLTSDSVKWARTHLLSETISSLQRRVSSERVNQRFKKGTSITPPKGNKGLKR
;
A
#
# COMPACT_ATOMS: atom_id res chain seq x y z
N MET A 1 28.00 9.97 4.86
CA MET A 1 26.70 9.46 4.34
C MET A 1 25.58 10.14 5.14
N THR A 2 24.51 10.54 4.48
CA THR A 2 23.33 11.06 5.20
C THR A 2 22.58 9.89 5.88
N GLU A 3 21.78 10.19 6.91
CA GLU A 3 20.97 9.17 7.58
C GLU A 3 20.05 8.42 6.57
N ILE A 4 19.46 9.15 5.62
CA ILE A 4 18.63 8.59 4.55
C ILE A 4 19.42 7.60 3.67
N SER A 5 20.64 7.94 3.23
CA SER A 5 21.44 7.05 2.37
C SER A 5 21.88 5.78 3.10
N THR A 6 22.18 5.90 4.39
CA THR A 6 22.51 4.74 5.23
C THR A 6 21.29 3.84 5.39
N HIS A 7 20.13 4.41 5.75
CA HIS A 7 18.89 3.64 5.90
C HIS A 7 18.46 2.95 4.60
N TYR A 8 18.58 3.65 3.45
CA TYR A 8 18.33 3.07 2.13
C TYR A 8 19.18 1.81 1.89
N SER A 9 20.48 1.88 2.21
CA SER A 9 21.37 0.73 2.05
C SER A 9 20.97 -0.46 2.90
N TYR A 10 20.48 -0.25 4.13
CA TYR A 10 19.96 -1.32 4.98
C TYR A 10 18.67 -1.92 4.43
N LEU A 11 17.70 -1.09 4.02
CA LEU A 11 16.47 -1.54 3.36
C LEU A 11 16.78 -2.42 2.15
N TYR A 12 17.68 -1.92 1.28
CA TYR A 12 18.08 -2.59 0.04
C TYR A 12 18.74 -3.95 0.32
N ASN A 13 19.74 -3.99 1.21
CA ASN A 13 20.49 -5.22 1.48
C ASN A 13 19.62 -6.29 2.16
N ILE A 14 18.76 -5.89 3.12
CA ILE A 14 17.81 -6.82 3.74
C ILE A 14 16.82 -7.36 2.70
N LEU A 15 16.30 -6.49 1.82
CA LEU A 15 15.37 -6.88 0.77
C LEU A 15 16.03 -7.85 -0.22
N LYS A 16 17.30 -7.62 -0.58
CA LYS A 16 18.10 -8.50 -1.43
C LYS A 16 18.30 -9.88 -0.79
N ASP A 17 18.62 -9.93 0.50
CA ASP A 17 18.78 -11.20 1.22
C ASP A 17 17.44 -11.96 1.31
N ILE A 18 16.32 -11.27 1.54
CA ILE A 18 14.98 -11.87 1.50
C ILE A 18 14.70 -12.44 0.10
N ALA A 19 14.97 -11.69 -0.95
CA ALA A 19 14.77 -12.11 -2.34
C ALA A 19 15.62 -13.34 -2.72
N SER A 20 16.82 -13.43 -2.15
CA SER A 20 17.77 -14.53 -2.41
C SER A 20 17.46 -15.80 -1.62
N ASP A 21 16.54 -15.76 -0.67
CA ASP A 21 16.12 -16.91 0.12
C ASP A 21 14.98 -17.66 -0.61
N ASN A 22 15.31 -18.78 -1.24
CA ASN A 22 14.39 -19.56 -2.08
C ASN A 22 13.19 -20.16 -1.31
N GLU A 23 13.26 -20.26 0.02
CA GLU A 23 12.16 -20.77 0.85
C GLU A 23 11.31 -19.65 1.42
N LEU A 24 11.91 -18.48 1.69
CA LEU A 24 11.24 -17.32 2.27
C LEU A 24 10.55 -16.44 1.21
N SER A 25 11.27 -16.12 0.13
CA SER A 25 10.80 -15.20 -0.91
C SER A 25 9.45 -15.57 -1.52
N PRO A 26 9.15 -16.85 -1.84
CA PRO A 26 7.86 -17.25 -2.39
C PRO A 26 6.67 -17.06 -1.44
N LEU A 27 6.92 -16.98 -0.13
CA LEU A 27 5.88 -16.85 0.89
C LEU A 27 5.50 -15.38 1.15
N LEU A 28 6.28 -14.44 0.62
CA LEU A 28 6.16 -13.01 0.92
C LEU A 28 5.73 -12.22 -0.31
N LEU A 29 4.77 -11.32 -0.10
CA LEU A 29 4.32 -10.35 -1.08
C LEU A 29 4.73 -8.96 -0.59
N PHE A 30 5.75 -8.36 -1.22
CA PHE A 30 6.30 -7.07 -0.84
C PHE A 30 5.32 -5.94 -1.16
N LYS A 31 5.09 -5.03 -0.20
CA LYS A 31 4.10 -3.97 -0.32
C LYS A 31 4.53 -2.70 0.40
N GLY A 32 3.63 -1.72 0.44
CA GLY A 32 3.80 -0.51 1.24
C GLY A 32 4.65 0.56 0.57
N GLY A 33 5.02 1.57 1.37
CA GLY A 33 5.73 2.75 0.84
C GLY A 33 7.11 2.42 0.28
N THR A 34 7.82 1.45 0.84
CA THR A 34 9.15 1.06 0.37
C THR A 34 9.09 0.31 -0.94
N SER A 35 8.06 -0.52 -1.14
CA SER A 35 7.79 -1.15 -2.43
C SER A 35 7.48 -0.10 -3.52
N LEU A 36 6.66 0.90 -3.19
CA LEU A 36 6.38 2.01 -4.11
C LEU A 36 7.64 2.83 -4.43
N MET A 37 8.52 3.04 -3.45
CA MET A 37 9.77 3.77 -3.62
C MET A 37 10.76 3.02 -4.52
N PHE A 38 10.94 1.71 -4.32
CA PHE A 38 11.91 0.92 -5.10
C PHE A 38 11.46 0.61 -6.52
N PHE A 39 10.17 0.41 -6.76
CA PHE A 39 9.67 -0.13 -8.02
C PHE A 39 8.77 0.82 -8.82
N HIS A 40 8.30 1.91 -8.22
CA HIS A 40 7.27 2.74 -8.85
C HIS A 40 7.53 4.25 -8.78
N ASP A 41 8.75 4.66 -8.38
CA ASP A 41 9.18 6.07 -8.32
C ASP A 41 8.36 6.93 -7.35
N LEU A 42 7.94 6.38 -6.20
CA LEU A 42 7.26 7.17 -5.17
C LEU A 42 8.18 8.33 -4.72
N PRO A 43 7.76 9.61 -4.87
CA PRO A 43 8.62 10.76 -4.62
C PRO A 43 8.68 11.15 -3.12
N ARG A 44 8.74 10.15 -2.25
CA ARG A 44 9.03 10.27 -0.82
C ARG A 44 9.85 9.09 -0.35
N PHE A 45 10.64 9.31 0.70
CA PHE A 45 11.36 8.24 1.36
C PHE A 45 10.41 7.33 2.15
N SER A 46 10.79 6.07 2.32
CA SER A 46 10.09 5.09 3.17
C SER A 46 11.09 4.32 4.01
N VAL A 47 10.70 3.95 5.24
CA VAL A 47 11.62 3.48 6.28
C VAL A 47 11.36 2.05 6.76
N ASP A 48 10.27 1.43 6.35
CA ASP A 48 9.87 0.10 6.81
C ASP A 48 9.83 -0.89 5.63
N LEU A 49 10.05 -2.17 5.89
CA LEU A 49 9.81 -3.27 4.95
C LEU A 49 8.50 -3.96 5.32
N ASP A 50 7.48 -3.77 4.49
CA ASP A 50 6.15 -4.31 4.71
C ASP A 50 5.84 -5.44 3.72
N PHE A 51 5.33 -6.56 4.24
CA PHE A 51 4.95 -7.72 3.44
C PHE A 51 3.54 -8.21 3.79
N THR A 52 2.96 -9.02 2.91
CA THR A 52 1.83 -9.90 3.21
C THR A 52 2.33 -11.35 3.11
N LEU A 53 1.97 -12.17 4.10
CA LEU A 53 2.20 -13.61 4.09
C LEU A 53 1.13 -14.28 3.24
N ILE A 54 1.55 -15.04 2.23
CA ILE A 54 0.63 -15.73 1.30
C ILE A 54 0.04 -16.99 1.95
N ASP A 55 0.86 -17.71 2.72
CA ASP A 55 0.48 -18.94 3.40
C ASP A 55 0.60 -18.79 4.91
N LYS A 56 -0.53 -18.64 5.59
CA LYS A 56 -0.59 -18.42 7.03
C LYS A 56 -0.03 -19.60 7.85
N GLU A 57 -0.05 -20.81 7.33
CA GLU A 57 0.50 -21.99 8.04
C GLU A 57 2.02 -21.92 8.17
N ARG A 58 2.66 -21.11 7.34
CA ARG A 58 4.12 -20.89 7.37
C ARG A 58 4.55 -19.69 8.24
N GLU A 59 3.65 -19.12 9.03
CA GLU A 59 3.89 -17.87 9.77
C GLU A 59 5.07 -17.99 10.76
N GLN A 60 5.16 -19.08 11.54
CA GLN A 60 6.25 -19.31 12.46
C GLN A 60 7.59 -19.46 11.72
N PHE A 61 7.61 -20.22 10.64
CA PHE A 61 8.79 -20.38 9.79
C PHE A 61 9.29 -19.03 9.24
N VAL A 62 8.38 -18.21 8.73
CA VAL A 62 8.70 -16.88 8.20
C VAL A 62 9.26 -15.98 9.31
N TYR A 63 8.65 -16.00 10.49
CA TYR A 63 9.13 -15.23 11.64
C TYR A 63 10.56 -15.61 12.02
N ASP A 64 10.85 -16.90 12.22
CA ASP A 64 12.15 -17.38 12.62
C ASP A 64 13.22 -17.08 11.57
N ARG A 65 12.87 -17.24 10.28
CA ARG A 65 13.77 -16.98 9.16
C ARG A 65 14.12 -15.49 9.03
N LEU A 66 13.12 -14.61 9.14
CA LEU A 66 13.31 -13.17 9.12
C LEU A 66 14.10 -12.67 10.34
N LEU A 67 13.87 -13.22 11.53
CA LEU A 67 14.61 -12.87 12.74
C LEU A 67 16.10 -13.23 12.60
N ASN A 68 16.41 -14.44 12.12
CA ASN A 68 17.77 -14.87 11.85
C ASN A 68 18.47 -14.03 10.77
N LEU A 69 17.74 -13.57 9.79
CA LEU A 69 18.25 -12.65 8.77
C LEU A 69 18.51 -11.26 9.36
N ALA A 70 17.57 -10.70 10.13
CA ALA A 70 17.64 -9.35 10.68
C ALA A 70 18.83 -9.17 11.66
N ILE A 71 19.16 -10.20 12.45
CA ILE A 71 20.31 -10.21 13.39
C ILE A 71 21.64 -9.89 12.68
N LYS A 72 21.79 -10.24 11.41
CA LYS A 72 23.01 -9.95 10.62
C LYS A 72 23.21 -8.45 10.38
N TYR A 73 22.13 -7.68 10.45
CA TYR A 73 22.10 -6.25 10.08
C TYR A 73 22.11 -5.30 11.27
N GLY A 74 21.87 -5.80 12.49
CA GLY A 74 21.88 -4.95 13.66
C GLY A 74 21.33 -5.62 14.92
N LYS A 75 21.21 -4.80 15.97
CA LYS A 75 20.64 -5.25 17.24
C LYS A 75 19.12 -5.28 17.14
N ILE A 76 18.50 -6.40 17.45
CA ILE A 76 17.04 -6.49 17.57
C ILE A 76 16.61 -5.71 18.84
N VAL A 77 15.77 -4.72 18.66
CA VAL A 77 15.26 -3.86 19.73
C VAL A 77 13.82 -4.17 20.11
N ASP A 78 13.04 -4.76 19.18
CA ASP A 78 11.71 -5.28 19.42
C ASP A 78 11.40 -6.38 18.42
N ASN A 79 10.74 -7.44 18.85
CA ASN A 79 10.24 -8.48 17.96
C ASN A 79 9.07 -9.22 18.60
N ASN A 80 8.08 -9.58 17.80
CA ASN A 80 7.00 -10.45 18.22
C ASN A 80 6.35 -11.18 17.04
N LEU A 81 5.77 -12.33 17.32
CA LEU A 81 4.77 -12.97 16.48
C LEU A 81 3.40 -12.65 17.05
N GLY A 82 2.84 -11.52 16.58
CA GLY A 82 1.58 -10.98 17.09
C GLY A 82 0.35 -11.52 16.35
N PHE A 83 -0.82 -11.09 16.78
CA PHE A 83 -2.10 -11.48 16.17
C PHE A 83 -2.17 -11.17 14.65
N PHE A 84 -1.51 -10.11 14.20
CA PHE A 84 -1.50 -9.70 12.80
C PHE A 84 -0.28 -10.17 12.01
N GLY A 85 0.59 -10.97 12.63
CA GLY A 85 1.76 -11.56 12.01
C GLY A 85 3.09 -11.09 12.61
N PRO A 86 4.20 -11.52 12.01
CA PRO A 86 5.56 -11.17 12.42
C PRO A 86 5.87 -9.68 12.40
N LYS A 87 6.49 -9.18 13.45
CA LYS A 87 7.10 -7.85 13.52
C LYS A 87 8.50 -7.95 14.10
N ILE A 88 9.47 -7.38 13.43
CA ILE A 88 10.87 -7.31 13.86
C ILE A 88 11.33 -5.87 13.70
N VAL A 89 11.95 -5.31 14.75
CA VAL A 89 12.53 -3.97 14.73
C VAL A 89 14.00 -4.09 15.07
N LEU A 90 14.85 -3.59 14.20
CA LEU A 90 16.29 -3.58 14.40
C LEU A 90 16.87 -2.16 14.42
N SER A 91 17.93 -1.99 15.21
CA SER A 91 18.76 -0.79 15.26
C SER A 91 20.15 -1.12 14.75
N TYR A 92 20.62 -0.36 13.77
CA TYR A 92 21.92 -0.52 13.13
C TYR A 92 22.94 0.55 13.58
N GLY A 93 22.58 1.44 14.52
CA GLY A 93 23.49 2.44 15.07
C GLY A 93 22.85 3.36 16.09
N ARG A 94 23.67 4.03 16.92
CA ARG A 94 23.19 5.04 17.85
C ARG A 94 22.71 6.30 17.10
N GLY A 95 21.49 6.75 17.40
CA GLY A 95 20.90 7.95 16.80
C GLY A 95 20.39 7.76 15.36
N SER A 96 20.46 6.55 14.80
CA SER A 96 19.85 6.22 13.52
C SER A 96 18.40 5.77 13.69
N TRP A 97 17.64 5.82 12.60
CA TRP A 97 16.29 5.28 12.57
C TRP A 97 16.32 3.76 12.83
N ASN A 98 15.32 3.28 13.55
CA ASN A 98 15.09 1.84 13.60
C ASN A 98 14.45 1.39 12.29
N LEU A 99 14.86 0.20 11.80
CA LEU A 99 14.24 -0.43 10.64
C LEU A 99 13.23 -1.47 11.13
N LYS A 100 12.00 -1.37 10.64
CA LYS A 100 10.96 -2.35 10.95
C LYS A 100 10.71 -3.25 9.74
N ILE A 101 10.65 -4.56 10.00
CA ILE A 101 10.14 -5.57 9.07
C ILE A 101 8.80 -6.04 9.62
N GLU A 102 7.73 -5.88 8.86
CA GLU A 102 6.38 -6.26 9.25
C GLU A 102 5.77 -7.18 8.20
N VAL A 103 5.22 -8.31 8.62
CA VAL A 103 4.55 -9.27 7.74
C VAL A 103 3.11 -9.43 8.20
N SER A 104 2.15 -8.97 7.42
CA SER A 104 0.74 -9.17 7.70
C SER A 104 0.33 -10.59 7.32
N ASN A 105 -0.29 -11.31 8.25
CA ASN A 105 -0.87 -12.64 8.01
C ASN A 105 -2.29 -12.58 7.41
N ARG A 106 -2.75 -11.40 6.99
CA ARG A 106 -4.06 -11.17 6.37
C ARG A 106 -3.88 -11.10 4.86
N TYR A 107 -4.13 -12.22 4.20
CA TYR A 107 -4.12 -12.34 2.74
C TYR A 107 -5.55 -12.35 2.20
N TRP A 108 -5.86 -11.44 1.28
CA TRP A 108 -7.19 -11.24 0.72
C TRP A 108 -7.29 -11.70 -0.74
N GLY A 109 -6.26 -12.39 -1.24
CA GLY A 109 -6.13 -12.81 -2.62
C GLY A 109 -5.53 -11.73 -3.51
N GLU A 110 -4.59 -10.97 -2.96
CA GLU A 110 -3.85 -9.94 -3.67
C GLU A 110 -3.04 -10.54 -4.82
N LYS A 111 -2.91 -9.76 -5.89
CA LYS A 111 -2.12 -10.12 -7.06
C LYS A 111 -0.66 -9.76 -6.87
N ALA A 112 0.22 -10.65 -7.32
CA ALA A 112 1.65 -10.46 -7.33
C ALA A 112 2.13 -10.15 -8.75
N ASP A 113 2.97 -9.12 -8.86
CA ASP A 113 3.80 -8.85 -10.02
C ASP A 113 5.24 -9.24 -9.66
N THR A 114 5.91 -10.04 -10.50
CA THR A 114 7.34 -10.32 -10.30
C THR A 114 8.15 -9.17 -10.86
N LEU A 115 8.75 -8.35 -9.98
CA LEU A 115 9.55 -7.20 -10.37
C LEU A 115 11.02 -7.41 -10.03
N THR A 116 11.92 -6.87 -10.87
CA THR A 116 13.37 -7.02 -10.72
C THR A 116 14.00 -5.70 -10.31
N LEU A 117 14.89 -5.74 -9.31
CA LEU A 117 15.71 -4.64 -8.85
C LEU A 117 17.16 -5.11 -8.82
N ASP A 118 18.06 -4.44 -9.59
CA ASP A 118 19.50 -4.71 -9.63
C ASP A 118 19.87 -6.21 -9.68
N GLY A 119 19.13 -6.98 -10.48
CA GLY A 119 19.41 -8.40 -10.74
C GLY A 119 18.79 -9.40 -9.77
N PHE A 120 18.01 -8.98 -8.77
CA PHE A 120 17.17 -9.87 -7.96
C PHE A 120 15.69 -9.57 -8.17
N SER A 121 14.85 -10.59 -8.05
CA SER A 121 13.41 -10.47 -8.29
C SER A 121 12.61 -10.75 -7.01
N LEU A 122 11.48 -10.05 -6.89
CA LEU A 122 10.54 -10.17 -5.77
C LEU A 122 9.11 -10.27 -6.27
N ASN A 123 8.28 -10.95 -5.50
CA ASN A 123 6.84 -10.83 -5.63
C ASN A 123 6.40 -9.52 -4.98
N VAL A 124 5.92 -8.59 -5.78
CA VAL A 124 5.46 -7.26 -5.37
C VAL A 124 3.95 -7.22 -5.52
N MET A 125 3.24 -6.72 -4.52
CA MET A 125 1.79 -6.54 -4.60
C MET A 125 1.44 -5.59 -5.75
N SER A 126 0.40 -5.91 -6.52
CA SER A 126 -0.05 -5.05 -7.62
C SER A 126 -0.40 -3.64 -7.14
N LEU A 127 -0.15 -2.63 -7.97
CA LEU A 127 -0.50 -1.24 -7.62
C LEU A 127 -1.99 -1.08 -7.31
N SER A 128 -2.86 -1.79 -8.02
CA SER A 128 -4.30 -1.80 -7.77
C SER A 128 -4.67 -2.28 -6.37
N ASP A 129 -4.01 -3.33 -5.90
CA ASP A 129 -4.26 -3.90 -4.57
C ASP A 129 -3.67 -3.02 -3.49
N MET A 130 -2.44 -2.52 -3.68
CA MET A 130 -1.83 -1.56 -2.75
C MET A 130 -2.68 -0.31 -2.60
N TYR A 131 -3.25 0.20 -3.68
CA TYR A 131 -4.14 1.37 -3.63
C TYR A 131 -5.42 1.06 -2.84
N ALA A 132 -6.08 -0.08 -3.08
CA ALA A 132 -7.24 -0.49 -2.31
C ALA A 132 -6.95 -0.57 -0.80
N HIS A 133 -5.79 -1.13 -0.43
CA HIS A 133 -5.35 -1.18 0.97
C HIS A 133 -5.08 0.21 1.56
N LYS A 134 -4.57 1.17 0.79
CA LYS A 134 -4.33 2.55 1.25
C LYS A 134 -5.63 3.32 1.49
N LEU A 135 -6.64 3.15 0.63
CA LEU A 135 -7.97 3.71 0.87
C LEU A 135 -8.56 3.18 2.18
N ILE A 136 -8.56 1.86 2.37
CA ILE A 136 -9.07 1.23 3.58
C ILE A 136 -8.30 1.67 4.84
N ALA A 137 -6.99 1.89 4.74
CA ALA A 137 -6.15 2.28 5.87
C ALA A 137 -6.49 3.66 6.44
N LEU A 138 -7.06 4.58 5.65
CA LEU A 138 -7.52 5.88 6.15
C LEU A 138 -8.57 5.75 7.25
N GLU A 139 -9.47 4.75 7.12
CA GLU A 139 -10.55 4.49 8.08
C GLU A 139 -10.08 3.62 9.27
N GLU A 140 -9.22 2.62 9.00
CA GLU A 140 -8.87 1.60 10.00
C GLU A 140 -7.87 2.07 11.05
N ARG A 141 -7.10 3.11 10.76
CA ARG A 141 -6.08 3.59 11.71
C ARG A 141 -6.71 4.50 12.76
N THR A 142 -6.17 4.43 13.98
CA THR A 142 -6.46 5.35 15.08
C THR A 142 -5.83 6.73 14.77
N GLY A 143 -6.39 7.42 13.78
CA GLY A 143 -5.87 8.67 13.23
C GLY A 143 -5.24 8.50 11.84
N VAL A 144 -5.49 9.47 10.99
CA VAL A 144 -5.02 9.47 9.60
C VAL A 144 -3.50 9.63 9.56
N ALA A 145 -2.82 8.67 8.96
CA ALA A 145 -1.39 8.77 8.70
C ALA A 145 -1.14 9.63 7.45
N THR A 146 -0.41 10.73 7.59
CA THR A 146 -0.18 11.67 6.47
C THR A 146 0.57 11.03 5.30
N ARG A 147 1.36 9.97 5.58
CA ARG A 147 1.98 9.14 4.53
C ARG A 147 0.95 8.43 3.65
N ASP A 148 -0.18 8.00 4.22
CA ASP A 148 -1.23 7.33 3.43
C ASP A 148 -1.96 8.34 2.54
N ILE A 149 -2.14 9.60 2.98
CA ILE A 149 -2.67 10.68 2.13
C ILE A 149 -1.75 10.92 0.92
N PHE A 150 -0.42 10.96 1.17
CA PHE A 150 0.57 11.14 0.10
C PHE A 150 0.56 9.96 -0.89
N ASP A 151 0.46 8.73 -0.39
CA ASP A 151 0.41 7.54 -1.23
C ASP A 151 -0.86 7.49 -2.07
N ILE A 152 -2.02 7.90 -1.52
CA ILE A 152 -3.28 8.01 -2.26
C ILE A 152 -3.17 9.06 -3.35
N TRP A 153 -2.63 10.25 -3.05
CA TRP A 153 -2.34 11.28 -4.06
C TRP A 153 -1.46 10.70 -5.18
N PHE A 154 -0.40 9.99 -4.84
CA PHE A 154 0.51 9.36 -5.80
C PHE A 154 -0.22 8.35 -6.71
N PHE A 155 -1.07 7.49 -6.17
CA PHE A 155 -1.87 6.56 -6.99
C PHE A 155 -2.82 7.28 -7.94
N GLU A 156 -3.42 8.39 -7.51
CA GLU A 156 -4.29 9.22 -8.36
C GLU A 156 -3.49 9.90 -9.49
N GLU A 157 -2.30 10.43 -9.21
CA GLU A 157 -1.41 11.01 -10.22
C GLU A 157 -0.95 9.96 -11.26
N LYS A 158 -0.65 8.75 -10.80
CA LYS A 158 -0.33 7.60 -11.67
C LYS A 158 -1.56 7.02 -12.38
N LYS A 159 -2.77 7.53 -12.11
CA LYS A 159 -4.05 7.05 -12.67
C LYS A 159 -4.30 5.56 -12.41
N VAL A 160 -3.83 5.05 -11.30
CA VAL A 160 -4.07 3.67 -10.87
C VAL A 160 -5.54 3.50 -10.50
N SER A 161 -6.15 2.40 -10.91
CA SER A 161 -7.49 2.03 -10.46
C SER A 161 -7.38 1.10 -9.26
N PRO A 162 -8.03 1.40 -8.11
CA PRO A 162 -8.00 0.51 -6.96
C PRO A 162 -8.78 -0.78 -7.23
N ASN A 163 -8.34 -1.90 -6.65
CA ASN A 163 -9.01 -3.18 -6.77
C ASN A 163 -10.29 -3.21 -5.91
N GLU A 164 -11.45 -3.12 -6.56
CA GLU A 164 -12.75 -3.13 -5.89
C GLU A 164 -13.03 -4.46 -5.16
N GLU A 165 -12.48 -5.57 -5.63
CA GLU A 165 -12.65 -6.88 -4.98
C GLU A 165 -12.01 -6.90 -3.58
N ILE A 166 -10.82 -6.31 -3.42
CA ILE A 166 -10.16 -6.16 -2.11
C ILE A 166 -11.02 -5.29 -1.18
N ILE A 167 -11.56 -4.18 -1.69
CA ILE A 167 -12.44 -3.30 -0.90
C ILE A 167 -13.67 -4.07 -0.44
N ARG A 168 -14.32 -4.80 -1.36
CA ARG A 168 -15.52 -5.59 -1.04
C ARG A 168 -15.24 -6.70 -0.02
N LYS A 169 -14.14 -7.43 -0.16
CA LYS A 169 -13.75 -8.50 0.76
C LYS A 169 -13.45 -7.99 2.17
N ARG A 170 -12.82 -6.80 2.28
CA ARG A 170 -12.40 -6.26 3.57
C ARG A 170 -13.48 -5.42 4.26
N LYS A 171 -14.32 -4.74 3.50
CA LYS A 171 -15.25 -3.71 4.01
C LYS A 171 -16.71 -3.98 3.66
N GLU A 172 -17.01 -4.99 2.86
CA GLU A 172 -18.38 -5.33 2.40
C GLU A 172 -19.09 -4.17 1.70
N ARG A 173 -18.32 -3.29 1.03
CA ARG A 173 -18.83 -2.11 0.32
C ARG A 173 -18.24 -1.97 -1.08
N SER A 174 -18.89 -1.17 -1.91
CA SER A 174 -18.40 -0.81 -3.25
C SER A 174 -17.25 0.20 -3.17
N LEU A 175 -16.50 0.34 -4.27
CA LEU A 175 -15.50 1.40 -4.41
C LEU A 175 -16.09 2.80 -4.20
N LEU A 176 -17.28 3.06 -4.75
CA LEU A 176 -17.94 4.37 -4.62
C LEU A 176 -18.26 4.73 -3.16
N GLU A 177 -18.72 3.77 -2.38
CA GLU A 177 -18.97 3.95 -0.95
C GLU A 177 -17.67 4.17 -0.19
N GLN A 178 -16.61 3.40 -0.48
CA GLN A 178 -15.30 3.59 0.14
C GLN A 178 -14.74 4.99 -0.15
N LEU A 179 -14.74 5.43 -1.40
CA LEU A 179 -14.26 6.77 -1.78
C LEU A 179 -15.05 7.89 -1.07
N THR A 180 -16.35 7.69 -0.88
CA THR A 180 -17.20 8.67 -0.16
C THR A 180 -16.78 8.77 1.32
N VAL A 181 -16.49 7.64 1.95
CA VAL A 181 -15.97 7.59 3.34
C VAL A 181 -14.61 8.29 3.40
N ASP A 182 -13.70 7.97 2.50
CA ASP A 182 -12.34 8.52 2.48
C ASP A 182 -12.34 10.05 2.29
N ILE A 183 -13.14 10.56 1.36
CA ILE A 183 -13.32 12.01 1.16
C ILE A 183 -13.81 12.66 2.47
N SER A 184 -14.82 12.08 3.12
CA SER A 184 -15.36 12.62 4.38
C SER A 184 -14.31 12.64 5.51
N ILE A 185 -13.42 11.64 5.56
CA ILE A 185 -12.31 11.60 6.51
C ILE A 185 -11.30 12.71 6.21
N LEU A 186 -10.91 12.86 4.94
CA LEU A 186 -9.93 13.85 4.49
C LEU A 186 -10.43 15.29 4.64
N GLU A 187 -11.70 15.56 4.38
CA GLU A 187 -12.31 16.89 4.57
C GLU A 187 -12.31 17.35 6.05
N ARG A 188 -12.31 16.40 6.99
CA ARG A 188 -12.19 16.69 8.43
C ARG A 188 -10.75 16.71 8.92
N PHE A 189 -9.80 16.30 8.08
CA PHE A 189 -8.40 16.25 8.49
C PHE A 189 -7.81 17.67 8.59
N PRO A 190 -7.17 18.02 9.75
CA PRO A 190 -6.62 19.35 9.94
C PRO A 190 -5.36 19.56 9.09
N ASN A 191 -5.43 20.48 8.12
CA ASN A 191 -4.35 20.72 7.16
C ASN A 191 -3.01 21.09 7.83
N ASN A 192 -3.03 21.72 9.00
CA ASN A 192 -1.81 22.04 9.75
C ASN A 192 -1.03 20.81 10.24
N ARG A 193 -1.65 19.61 10.21
CA ARG A 193 -1.02 18.33 10.56
C ARG A 193 -0.50 17.56 9.36
N ILE A 194 -0.70 18.05 8.12
CA ILE A 194 -0.36 17.29 6.90
C ILE A 194 1.11 16.86 6.83
N LEU A 195 2.00 17.58 7.47
CA LEU A 195 3.44 17.30 7.48
C LEU A 195 3.91 16.51 8.72
N SER A 196 3.05 16.15 9.67
CA SER A 196 3.45 15.64 11.00
C SER A 196 4.37 14.42 10.96
N SER A 197 4.12 13.45 10.09
CA SER A 197 4.98 12.26 9.89
C SER A 197 5.57 12.17 8.48
N LEU A 198 5.30 13.17 7.65
CA LEU A 198 5.68 13.19 6.24
C LEU A 198 6.92 14.04 5.97
N ALA A 199 7.08 15.18 6.68
CA ALA A 199 8.16 16.13 6.41
C ALA A 199 9.57 15.51 6.40
N PRO A 200 9.98 14.61 7.31
CA PRO A 200 11.30 13.99 7.29
C PRO A 200 11.57 13.09 6.06
N LEU A 201 10.52 12.73 5.35
CA LEU A 201 10.55 11.79 4.23
C LEU A 201 10.52 12.49 2.87
N LEU A 202 10.44 13.81 2.84
CA LEU A 202 10.32 14.64 1.64
C LEU A 202 11.55 15.51 1.42
N THR A 203 11.77 15.89 0.17
CA THR A 203 12.69 16.99 -0.16
C THR A 203 12.12 18.34 0.30
N SER A 204 12.96 19.36 0.45
CA SER A 204 12.54 20.71 0.86
C SER A 204 11.44 21.31 -0.02
N ASP A 205 11.49 21.06 -1.33
CA ASP A 205 10.49 21.57 -2.26
C ASP A 205 9.19 20.77 -2.19
N SER A 206 9.28 19.45 -2.03
CA SER A 206 8.10 18.61 -1.78
C SER A 206 7.41 18.94 -0.47
N VAL A 207 8.15 19.35 0.58
CA VAL A 207 7.56 19.83 1.86
C VAL A 207 6.75 21.11 1.65
N LYS A 208 7.28 22.07 0.87
CA LYS A 208 6.56 23.33 0.58
C LYS A 208 5.26 23.06 -0.17
N TRP A 209 5.32 22.23 -1.21
CA TRP A 209 4.17 21.83 -2.00
C TRP A 209 3.15 21.06 -1.15
N ALA A 210 3.57 20.03 -0.41
CA ALA A 210 2.68 19.20 0.39
C ALA A 210 1.92 20.00 1.45
N ARG A 211 2.55 21.02 2.04
CA ARG A 211 1.92 21.90 3.04
C ARG A 211 0.67 22.61 2.53
N THR A 212 0.66 22.99 1.27
CA THR A 212 -0.39 23.83 0.68
C THR A 212 -1.32 23.10 -0.28
N HIS A 213 -0.86 22.01 -0.91
CA HIS A 213 -1.58 21.37 -2.00
C HIS A 213 -1.99 19.91 -1.73
N LEU A 214 -1.19 19.14 -1.01
CA LEU A 214 -1.39 17.69 -0.90
C LEU A 214 -2.82 17.30 -0.51
N LEU A 215 -3.35 17.87 0.57
CA LEU A 215 -4.68 17.50 1.07
C LEU A 215 -5.78 17.89 0.07
N SER A 216 -5.75 19.12 -0.45
CA SER A 216 -6.77 19.62 -1.39
C SER A 216 -6.71 18.90 -2.73
N GLU A 217 -5.52 18.59 -3.24
CA GLU A 217 -5.37 17.84 -4.48
C GLU A 217 -5.84 16.39 -4.34
N THR A 218 -5.52 15.73 -3.20
CA THR A 218 -5.99 14.37 -2.92
C THR A 218 -7.52 14.32 -2.87
N ILE A 219 -8.17 15.24 -2.13
CA ILE A 219 -9.64 15.32 -2.07
C ILE A 219 -10.23 15.53 -3.46
N SER A 220 -9.70 16.52 -4.21
CA SER A 220 -10.19 16.84 -5.56
C SER A 220 -10.04 15.67 -6.53
N SER A 221 -8.96 14.89 -6.44
CA SER A 221 -8.73 13.71 -7.27
C SER A 221 -9.72 12.59 -6.95
N LEU A 222 -9.96 12.31 -5.67
CA LEU A 222 -10.98 11.34 -5.25
C LEU A 222 -12.40 11.77 -5.66
N GLN A 223 -12.73 13.05 -5.58
CA GLN A 223 -14.03 13.57 -6.05
C GLN A 223 -14.22 13.42 -7.57
N ARG A 224 -13.15 13.64 -8.35
CA ARG A 224 -13.17 13.37 -9.82
C ARG A 224 -13.38 11.87 -10.08
N ARG A 225 -12.70 10.99 -9.33
CA ARG A 225 -12.89 9.53 -9.43
C ARG A 225 -14.33 9.14 -9.11
N VAL A 226 -14.91 9.64 -8.02
CA VAL A 226 -16.33 9.40 -7.67
C VAL A 226 -17.25 9.79 -8.83
N SER A 227 -17.00 10.93 -9.47
CA SER A 227 -17.80 11.41 -10.61
C SER A 227 -17.69 10.43 -11.80
N SER A 228 -16.47 9.97 -12.11
CA SER A 228 -16.22 8.98 -13.17
C SER A 228 -16.88 7.64 -12.89
N GLU A 229 -16.78 7.13 -11.66
CA GLU A 229 -17.40 5.86 -11.26
C GLU A 229 -18.93 5.90 -11.32
N ARG A 230 -19.55 7.02 -10.96
CA ARG A 230 -20.99 7.22 -11.11
C ARG A 230 -21.43 7.15 -12.57
N VAL A 231 -20.65 7.73 -13.47
CA VAL A 231 -20.91 7.66 -14.93
C VAL A 231 -20.80 6.22 -15.41
N ASN A 232 -19.70 5.52 -15.05
CA ASN A 232 -19.49 4.12 -15.42
C ASN A 232 -20.61 3.20 -14.93
N GLN A 233 -21.09 3.37 -13.70
CA GLN A 233 -22.22 2.59 -13.17
C GLN A 233 -23.53 2.84 -13.92
N ARG A 234 -23.79 4.07 -14.37
CA ARG A 234 -24.96 4.38 -15.19
C ARG A 234 -24.90 3.69 -16.55
N PHE A 235 -23.74 3.68 -17.22
CA PHE A 235 -23.54 2.96 -18.47
C PHE A 235 -23.72 1.45 -18.31
N LYS A 236 -23.17 0.84 -17.27
CA LYS A 236 -23.34 -0.60 -16.99
C LYS A 236 -24.81 -0.98 -16.76
N LYS A 237 -25.59 -0.13 -16.09
CA LYS A 237 -27.03 -0.34 -15.87
C LYS A 237 -27.86 -0.08 -17.14
N GLY A 238 -27.46 0.84 -18.02
CA GLY A 238 -28.16 1.18 -19.26
C GLY A 238 -27.97 0.15 -20.39
N THR A 239 -26.90 -0.64 -20.36
CA THR A 239 -26.63 -1.70 -21.36
C THR A 239 -27.35 -3.03 -21.09
N SER A 240 -28.11 -3.15 -20.01
CA SER A 240 -28.96 -4.31 -19.73
C SER A 240 -30.38 -4.22 -20.36
N ILE A 241 -30.53 -3.54 -21.52
CA ILE A 241 -31.77 -3.56 -22.28
C ILE A 241 -31.85 -4.90 -22.98
N THR A 242 -32.67 -5.80 -22.43
CA THR A 242 -33.06 -7.05 -23.07
C THR A 242 -33.76 -6.73 -24.42
N PRO A 243 -33.33 -7.30 -25.55
CA PRO A 243 -34.03 -7.08 -26.81
C PRO A 243 -35.48 -7.56 -26.67
N PRO A 244 -36.48 -6.87 -27.25
CA PRO A 244 -37.87 -7.28 -27.15
C PRO A 244 -38.03 -8.69 -27.76
N LYS A 245 -38.67 -9.58 -26.99
CA LYS A 245 -39.03 -10.92 -27.46
C LYS A 245 -39.83 -10.78 -28.77
N GLY A 246 -39.23 -11.23 -29.86
CA GLY A 246 -39.86 -11.24 -31.17
C GLY A 246 -41.20 -11.95 -31.06
N ASN A 247 -42.24 -11.26 -31.47
CA ASN A 247 -43.61 -11.73 -31.54
C ASN A 247 -43.69 -12.86 -32.58
N LYS A 248 -43.72 -14.10 -32.11
CA LYS A 248 -44.13 -15.22 -32.96
C LYS A 248 -45.64 -15.15 -33.12
N GLY A 249 -46.09 -14.56 -34.18
CA GLY A 249 -47.48 -14.48 -34.47
C GLY A 249 -47.79 -14.59 -35.97
N LEU A 250 -48.55 -15.60 -36.26
CA LEU A 250 -49.47 -15.85 -37.32
C LEU A 250 -48.98 -16.65 -38.54
N LYS A 251 -49.24 -17.96 -38.38
CA LYS A 251 -49.51 -18.84 -39.53
C LYS A 251 -50.86 -18.46 -40.16
N ARG A 252 -50.86 -18.33 -41.45
CA ARG A 252 -51.96 -18.72 -42.32
C ARG A 252 -51.42 -19.68 -43.35
#